data_888d791a17763ef2ea45b13289dcae40
#
_entry.id   888d791a17763ef2ea45b13289dcae40
#
_cell.length_a   1.000
_cell.length_b   1.000
_cell.length_c   1.000
_cell.angle_alpha   90.00
_cell.angle_beta   90.00
_cell.angle_gamma   90.00
#
_symmetry.space_group_name_H-M   'P 1'
#
loop_
_entity.id
_entity.type
_entity.pdbx_description
1 polymer ?
#
loop_
_entity_poly.entity_id
_entity_poly.type
_entity_poly.pdbx_seq_one_letter_code
_entity_poly.pdbx_strand_id
1 'polypeptide(L)'
;RNIADEYFGARQDAKFSDLDVIGVGPVVQDVSTMFDTYWNHETAIPVPAFIDMPEDVSAELERVRRELSSFHDEVEASPYADALRRQVLKFDASTSGALEWAPYELVYDSPDKGIKRRSETAQSIMMPLVESIRSAEKELIVISPYLVPRKTGVEGFKRLRDRDVDVTVVTNSLAANNQFTVHGGYAPSRKPMLKEGVRIYEARPDAEVVGAELIAADGATATLHTKAYIVDDRVLFIGSFNFDPRSAYINTESGVIIRSPTMARRLSDAIDASLEKYTYQVFLNDDGKLRWREVQEGEDIIWKHEPKTTWFQRFIAGFMRFMPIRGQL
;
A
#
# COMPACT_ATOMS: atom_id res chain seq x y z
N ARG A 1 5.77 -6.94 -0.55
CA ARG A 1 6.79 -6.06 0.05
C ARG A 1 7.98 -5.96 -0.90
N ASN A 2 8.50 -4.78 -1.12
CA ASN A 2 9.71 -4.59 -1.93
C ASN A 2 10.96 -5.03 -1.15
N ILE A 3 12.02 -5.39 -1.87
CA ILE A 3 13.33 -5.72 -1.27
C ILE A 3 14.13 -4.42 -1.20
N ALA A 4 13.98 -3.68 -0.08
CA ALA A 4 14.74 -2.48 0.22
C ALA A 4 14.74 -2.23 1.73
N ASP A 5 15.74 -1.52 2.24
CA ASP A 5 16.02 -1.37 3.68
C ASP A 5 14.86 -0.79 4.49
N GLU A 6 14.11 0.16 3.92
CA GLU A 6 12.97 0.81 4.56
C GLU A 6 11.80 -0.13 4.82
N TYR A 7 11.70 -1.25 4.08
CA TYR A 7 10.64 -2.26 4.28
C TYR A 7 10.97 -3.27 5.38
N PHE A 8 12.25 -3.38 5.74
CA PHE A 8 12.74 -4.35 6.72
C PHE A 8 13.29 -3.66 7.98
N GLY A 9 13.07 -2.36 8.13
CA GLY A 9 13.54 -1.62 9.30
C GLY A 9 15.07 -1.51 9.42
N ALA A 10 15.80 -1.82 8.36
CA ALA A 10 17.24 -1.67 8.29
C ALA A 10 17.67 -0.20 8.16
N ARG A 11 16.74 0.67 7.80
CA ARG A 11 16.95 2.11 7.69
C ARG A 11 16.40 2.83 8.92
N GLN A 12 17.18 3.77 9.49
CA GLN A 12 16.79 4.46 10.73
C GLN A 12 15.91 5.71 10.49
N ASP A 13 15.99 6.35 9.32
CA ASP A 13 15.35 7.62 9.00
C ASP A 13 14.01 7.49 8.28
N ALA A 14 13.71 6.33 7.70
CA ALA A 14 12.47 6.06 6.98
C ALA A 14 11.98 4.64 7.18
N LYS A 15 10.68 4.47 7.41
CA LYS A 15 10.03 3.17 7.57
C LYS A 15 8.76 3.12 6.75
N PHE A 16 8.57 2.02 6.01
CA PHE A 16 7.30 1.73 5.37
C PHE A 16 6.46 0.77 6.21
N SER A 17 5.22 1.19 6.48
CA SER A 17 4.20 0.33 7.07
C SER A 17 3.52 -0.46 5.97
N ASP A 18 3.67 -1.77 5.98
CA ASP A 18 3.08 -2.66 4.98
C ASP A 18 2.34 -3.82 5.63
N LEU A 19 1.35 -4.36 4.92
CA LEU A 19 0.56 -5.52 5.31
C LEU A 19 0.93 -6.67 4.39
N ASP A 20 1.44 -7.75 4.98
CA ASP A 20 1.80 -8.97 4.25
C ASP A 20 0.85 -10.12 4.58
N VAL A 21 0.72 -11.04 3.65
CA VAL A 21 0.03 -12.31 3.85
C VAL A 21 0.95 -13.47 3.47
N ILE A 22 0.97 -14.50 4.28
CA ILE A 22 1.67 -15.75 3.99
C ILE A 22 0.64 -16.75 3.49
N GLY A 23 0.83 -17.22 2.26
CA GLY A 23 -0.03 -18.24 1.63
C GLY A 23 0.63 -19.61 1.63
N VAL A 24 -0.14 -20.64 1.94
CA VAL A 24 0.27 -22.05 1.85
C VAL A 24 -0.79 -22.86 1.07
N GLY A 25 -0.39 -24.00 0.52
CA GLY A 25 -1.30 -24.87 -0.24
C GLY A 25 -1.46 -24.45 -1.71
N PRO A 26 -2.67 -24.57 -2.30
CA PRO A 26 -2.88 -24.37 -3.75
C PRO A 26 -2.42 -23.03 -4.28
N VAL A 27 -2.53 -21.95 -3.49
CA VAL A 27 -2.09 -20.59 -3.86
C VAL A 27 -0.62 -20.54 -4.28
N VAL A 28 0.23 -21.40 -3.72
CA VAL A 28 1.65 -21.47 -4.08
C VAL A 28 1.83 -21.89 -5.54
N GLN A 29 1.02 -22.85 -6.01
CA GLN A 29 1.05 -23.30 -7.40
C GLN A 29 0.55 -22.21 -8.35
N ASP A 30 -0.51 -21.48 -7.97
CA ASP A 30 -1.04 -20.39 -8.77
C ASP A 30 -0.03 -19.25 -8.91
N VAL A 31 0.65 -18.90 -7.80
CA VAL A 31 1.74 -17.90 -7.81
C VAL A 31 2.92 -18.37 -8.66
N SER A 32 3.29 -19.66 -8.60
CA SER A 32 4.34 -20.22 -9.45
C SER A 32 3.97 -20.14 -10.94
N THR A 33 2.73 -20.43 -11.28
CA THR A 33 2.22 -20.32 -12.65
C THR A 33 2.23 -18.86 -13.13
N MET A 34 1.84 -17.91 -12.28
CA MET A 34 1.95 -16.49 -12.55
C MET A 34 3.41 -16.10 -12.81
N PHE A 35 4.32 -16.51 -11.92
CA PHE A 35 5.75 -16.22 -12.07
C PHE A 35 6.30 -16.77 -13.39
N ASP A 36 5.97 -18.01 -13.75
CA ASP A 36 6.41 -18.64 -15.01
C ASP A 36 5.89 -17.88 -16.24
N THR A 37 4.68 -17.30 -16.15
CA THR A 37 4.13 -16.44 -17.21
C THR A 37 5.00 -15.21 -17.45
N TYR A 38 5.51 -14.59 -16.38
CA TYR A 38 6.44 -13.46 -16.48
C TYR A 38 7.84 -13.88 -16.91
N TRP A 39 8.35 -14.94 -16.31
CA TRP A 39 9.71 -15.43 -16.56
C TRP A 39 9.92 -15.86 -18.02
N ASN A 40 8.93 -16.51 -18.62
CA ASN A 40 9.00 -17.01 -19.99
C ASN A 40 8.43 -16.04 -21.04
N HIS A 41 8.05 -14.82 -20.63
CA HIS A 41 7.49 -13.85 -21.55
C HIS A 41 8.57 -13.23 -22.45
N GLU A 42 8.20 -12.87 -23.69
CA GLU A 42 9.12 -12.24 -24.67
C GLU A 42 9.75 -10.93 -24.19
N THR A 43 9.18 -10.27 -23.20
CA THR A 43 9.70 -9.04 -22.57
C THR A 43 10.67 -9.32 -21.43
N ALA A 44 10.84 -10.56 -21.01
CA ALA A 44 11.82 -10.97 -20.01
C ALA A 44 13.21 -11.02 -20.68
N ILE A 45 14.05 -10.04 -20.36
CA ILE A 45 15.39 -9.95 -20.93
C ILE A 45 16.39 -10.48 -19.91
N PRO A 46 17.22 -11.48 -20.29
CA PRO A 46 18.24 -12.03 -19.41
C PRO A 46 19.25 -10.98 -18.94
N VAL A 47 19.63 -11.06 -17.66
CA VAL A 47 20.59 -10.11 -17.03
C VAL A 47 21.87 -9.91 -17.88
N PRO A 48 22.49 -10.93 -18.49
CA PRO A 48 23.69 -10.73 -19.31
C PRO A 48 23.49 -9.83 -20.55
N ALA A 49 22.25 -9.52 -20.93
CA ALA A 49 21.97 -8.57 -22.00
C ALA A 49 22.12 -7.10 -21.55
N PHE A 50 22.23 -6.83 -20.25
CA PHE A 50 22.33 -5.47 -19.69
C PHE A 50 23.66 -5.17 -18.99
N ILE A 51 24.37 -6.20 -18.57
CA ILE A 51 25.64 -6.05 -17.84
C ILE A 51 26.72 -6.91 -18.48
N ASP A 52 27.93 -6.37 -18.53
CA ASP A 52 29.11 -7.14 -18.90
C ASP A 52 29.38 -8.15 -17.77
N MET A 53 29.58 -9.40 -18.17
CA MET A 53 29.98 -10.44 -17.22
C MET A 53 31.43 -10.21 -16.81
N PRO A 54 31.79 -10.35 -15.52
CA PRO A 54 33.17 -10.22 -15.07
C PRO A 54 34.06 -11.28 -15.73
N GLU A 55 35.33 -10.94 -16.02
CA GLU A 55 36.29 -11.86 -16.61
C GLU A 55 36.50 -13.11 -15.74
N ASP A 56 36.56 -12.94 -14.43
CA ASP A 56 36.59 -14.03 -13.45
C ASP A 56 35.32 -14.05 -12.61
N VAL A 57 34.32 -14.80 -13.09
CA VAL A 57 33.03 -14.99 -12.41
C VAL A 57 33.22 -15.63 -11.03
N SER A 58 34.21 -16.51 -10.85
CA SER A 58 34.43 -17.17 -9.56
C SER A 58 34.98 -16.23 -8.51
N ALA A 59 35.96 -15.40 -8.87
CA ALA A 59 36.52 -14.38 -7.98
C ALA A 59 35.44 -13.34 -7.59
N GLU A 60 34.61 -12.92 -8.53
CA GLU A 60 33.51 -11.99 -8.26
C GLU A 60 32.45 -12.60 -7.36
N LEU A 61 32.07 -13.85 -7.58
CA LEU A 61 31.12 -14.57 -6.71
C LEU A 61 31.65 -14.68 -5.28
N GLU A 62 32.95 -14.99 -5.11
CA GLU A 62 33.57 -15.05 -3.78
C GLU A 62 33.65 -13.65 -3.13
N ARG A 63 33.84 -12.59 -3.89
CA ARG A 63 33.77 -11.21 -3.39
C ARG A 63 32.37 -10.89 -2.85
N VAL A 64 31.34 -11.14 -3.65
CA VAL A 64 29.95 -10.89 -3.28
C VAL A 64 29.54 -11.73 -2.06
N ARG A 65 29.94 -12.99 -2.01
CA ARG A 65 29.67 -13.85 -0.83
C ARG A 65 30.30 -13.28 0.45
N ARG A 66 31.55 -12.82 0.40
CA ARG A 66 32.19 -12.19 1.56
C ARG A 66 31.47 -10.94 2.01
N GLU A 67 31.07 -10.07 1.08
CA GLU A 67 30.30 -8.86 1.39
C GLU A 67 28.96 -9.19 2.02
N LEU A 68 28.23 -10.16 1.47
CA LEU A 68 26.95 -10.62 2.03
C LEU A 68 27.12 -11.25 3.42
N SER A 69 28.19 -12.03 3.65
CA SER A 69 28.48 -12.59 4.98
C SER A 69 28.78 -11.50 6.01
N SER A 70 29.59 -10.49 5.64
CA SER A 70 29.88 -9.37 6.53
C SER A 70 28.63 -8.57 6.86
N PHE A 71 27.78 -8.31 5.87
CA PHE A 71 26.49 -7.64 6.07
C PHE A 71 25.53 -8.49 6.93
N HIS A 72 25.49 -9.80 6.71
CA HIS A 72 24.70 -10.73 7.51
C HIS A 72 25.08 -10.65 9.00
N ASP A 73 26.37 -10.69 9.31
CA ASP A 73 26.87 -10.61 10.68
C ASP A 73 26.49 -9.27 11.34
N GLU A 74 26.54 -8.17 10.59
CA GLU A 74 26.11 -6.85 11.05
C GLU A 74 24.59 -6.80 11.32
N VAL A 75 23.79 -7.33 10.41
CA VAL A 75 22.32 -7.39 10.56
C VAL A 75 21.92 -8.33 11.69
N GLU A 76 22.59 -9.47 11.88
CA GLU A 76 22.32 -10.41 12.98
C GLU A 76 22.52 -9.77 14.35
N ALA A 77 23.44 -8.83 14.47
CA ALA A 77 23.68 -8.07 15.70
C ALA A 77 22.69 -6.90 15.91
N SER A 78 21.79 -6.67 14.96
CA SER A 78 20.87 -5.53 14.99
C SER A 78 19.65 -5.77 15.90
N PRO A 79 19.06 -4.71 16.49
CA PRO A 79 17.79 -4.79 17.19
C PRO A 79 16.63 -5.33 16.32
N TYR A 80 16.72 -5.17 15.00
CA TYR A 80 15.78 -5.73 14.05
C TYR A 80 15.81 -7.26 14.01
N ALA A 81 17.00 -7.85 13.91
CA ALA A 81 17.14 -9.32 13.94
C ALA A 81 16.61 -9.90 15.27
N ASP A 82 16.84 -9.21 16.39
CA ASP A 82 16.30 -9.61 17.68
C ASP A 82 14.77 -9.52 17.73
N ALA A 83 14.17 -8.51 17.12
CA ALA A 83 12.73 -8.39 17.00
C ALA A 83 12.14 -9.49 16.10
N LEU A 84 12.77 -9.78 14.97
CA LEU A 84 12.38 -10.89 14.08
C LEU A 84 12.46 -12.24 14.78
N ARG A 85 13.56 -12.54 15.48
CA ARG A 85 13.72 -13.80 16.21
C ARG A 85 12.60 -13.98 17.25
N ARG A 86 12.26 -12.93 17.98
CA ARG A 86 11.16 -12.96 18.97
C ARG A 86 9.80 -13.22 18.33
N GLN A 87 9.58 -12.79 17.08
CA GLN A 87 8.32 -13.01 16.37
C GLN A 87 8.28 -14.34 15.62
N VAL A 88 9.35 -14.70 14.91
CA VAL A 88 9.43 -15.99 14.22
C VAL A 88 9.29 -17.15 15.22
N LEU A 89 9.83 -17.01 16.43
CA LEU A 89 9.63 -17.99 17.51
C LEU A 89 8.17 -18.05 18.00
N LYS A 90 7.35 -17.02 17.77
CA LYS A 90 5.90 -17.06 18.01
C LYS A 90 5.13 -17.71 16.84
N PHE A 91 5.72 -17.79 15.66
CA PHE A 91 5.19 -18.49 14.49
C PHE A 91 5.70 -19.93 14.47
N ASP A 92 5.56 -20.63 15.60
CA ASP A 92 5.81 -22.06 15.66
C ASP A 92 4.74 -22.79 14.86
N ALA A 93 5.15 -23.80 14.08
CA ALA A 93 4.25 -24.66 13.31
C ALA A 93 3.23 -25.42 14.18
N SER A 94 3.41 -25.46 15.52
CA SER A 94 2.40 -25.88 16.49
C SER A 94 1.22 -24.89 16.61
N THR A 95 1.34 -23.66 16.12
CA THR A 95 0.25 -22.69 15.96
C THR A 95 -0.59 -22.99 14.70
N SER A 96 -0.99 -24.23 14.53
CA SER A 96 -1.97 -24.64 13.49
C SER A 96 -3.30 -23.84 13.55
N GLY A 97 -3.54 -23.11 14.64
CA GLY A 97 -4.64 -22.15 14.78
C GLY A 97 -4.37 -20.77 14.19
N ALA A 98 -3.15 -20.47 13.69
CA ALA A 98 -2.84 -19.19 13.05
C ALA A 98 -3.11 -19.18 11.53
N LEU A 99 -3.26 -20.35 10.91
CA LEU A 99 -3.60 -20.47 9.50
C LEU A 99 -5.11 -20.57 9.33
N GLU A 100 -5.66 -19.75 8.44
CA GLU A 100 -7.06 -19.80 8.06
C GLU A 100 -7.19 -20.27 6.61
N TRP A 101 -7.99 -21.33 6.40
CA TRP A 101 -8.32 -21.80 5.07
C TRP A 101 -9.54 -21.04 4.54
N ALA A 102 -9.34 -20.31 3.46
CA ALA A 102 -10.37 -19.48 2.85
C ALA A 102 -10.35 -19.58 1.34
N PRO A 103 -11.51 -19.43 0.67
CA PRO A 103 -11.54 -19.22 -0.76
C PRO A 103 -10.74 -17.97 -1.14
N TYR A 104 -9.94 -18.08 -2.20
CA TYR A 104 -9.13 -16.98 -2.68
C TYR A 104 -9.20 -16.87 -4.20
N GLU A 105 -8.79 -15.74 -4.71
CA GLU A 105 -8.59 -15.47 -6.13
C GLU A 105 -7.27 -14.71 -6.29
N LEU A 106 -6.30 -15.34 -6.98
CA LEU A 106 -5.07 -14.66 -7.37
C LEU A 106 -5.36 -13.79 -8.59
N VAL A 107 -5.14 -12.48 -8.47
CA VAL A 107 -5.40 -11.50 -9.51
C VAL A 107 -4.10 -10.80 -9.89
N TYR A 108 -3.83 -10.69 -11.19
CA TYR A 108 -2.60 -10.06 -11.67
C TYR A 108 -2.77 -9.54 -13.10
N ASP A 109 -1.87 -8.63 -13.49
CA ASP A 109 -1.82 -8.10 -14.84
C ASP A 109 -0.96 -8.98 -15.75
N SER A 110 -1.23 -8.93 -17.05
CA SER A 110 -0.34 -9.51 -18.06
C SER A 110 1.02 -8.77 -18.10
N PRO A 111 2.15 -9.49 -18.34
CA PRO A 111 3.48 -8.87 -18.44
C PRO A 111 3.59 -7.78 -19.51
N ASP A 112 2.74 -7.80 -20.52
CA ASP A 112 2.72 -6.84 -21.63
C ASP A 112 1.79 -5.63 -21.41
N LYS A 113 1.19 -5.50 -20.24
CA LYS A 113 0.24 -4.41 -19.92
C LYS A 113 0.77 -3.01 -20.25
N GLY A 114 2.05 -2.74 -19.96
CA GLY A 114 2.67 -1.44 -20.24
C GLY A 114 3.05 -1.19 -21.71
N ILE A 115 2.99 -2.22 -22.56
CA ILE A 115 3.48 -2.21 -23.94
C ILE A 115 2.31 -2.26 -24.92
N LYS A 116 1.34 -3.12 -24.68
CA LYS A 116 0.17 -3.30 -25.54
C LYS A 116 -0.91 -2.25 -25.28
N ARG A 117 -1.71 -1.97 -26.30
CA ARG A 117 -2.90 -1.16 -26.13
C ARG A 117 -3.86 -1.87 -25.17
N ARG A 118 -4.57 -1.09 -24.37
CA ARG A 118 -5.51 -1.55 -23.33
C ARG A 118 -6.55 -2.58 -23.82
N SER A 119 -6.93 -2.51 -25.11
CA SER A 119 -7.85 -3.46 -25.74
C SER A 119 -7.22 -4.80 -26.15
N GLU A 120 -5.88 -4.88 -26.08
CA GLU A 120 -5.11 -6.05 -26.53
C GLU A 120 -4.51 -6.83 -25.34
N THR A 121 -4.65 -6.32 -24.11
CA THR A 121 -4.16 -6.96 -22.88
C THR A 121 -5.11 -8.09 -22.49
N ALA A 122 -4.61 -9.32 -22.48
CA ALA A 122 -5.41 -10.53 -22.24
C ALA A 122 -5.91 -10.63 -20.79
N GLN A 123 -5.18 -10.05 -19.83
CA GLN A 123 -5.47 -10.16 -18.40
C GLN A 123 -5.16 -8.85 -17.67
N SER A 124 -6.10 -8.41 -16.83
CA SER A 124 -5.94 -7.21 -16.01
C SER A 124 -6.55 -7.41 -14.63
N ILE A 125 -5.80 -7.01 -13.61
CA ILE A 125 -6.25 -6.97 -12.21
C ILE A 125 -7.46 -6.06 -12.00
N MET A 126 -7.65 -5.05 -12.85
CA MET A 126 -8.69 -4.01 -12.70
C MET A 126 -10.11 -4.55 -12.63
N MET A 127 -10.47 -5.51 -13.48
CA MET A 127 -11.86 -5.99 -13.53
C MET A 127 -12.24 -6.73 -12.25
N PRO A 128 -11.48 -7.74 -11.78
CA PRO A 128 -11.77 -8.41 -10.50
C PRO A 128 -11.84 -7.44 -9.32
N LEU A 129 -10.92 -6.44 -9.24
CA LEU A 129 -10.95 -5.46 -8.17
C LEU A 129 -12.20 -4.57 -8.22
N VAL A 130 -12.57 -4.07 -9.40
CA VAL A 130 -13.76 -3.24 -9.58
C VAL A 130 -15.03 -4.03 -9.27
N GLU A 131 -15.13 -5.29 -9.68
CA GLU A 131 -16.28 -6.16 -9.37
C GLU A 131 -16.38 -6.42 -7.88
N SER A 132 -15.28 -6.76 -7.21
CA SER A 132 -15.23 -6.94 -5.77
C SER A 132 -15.66 -5.67 -5.01
N ILE A 133 -15.13 -4.51 -5.37
CA ILE A 133 -15.52 -3.23 -4.73
C ILE A 133 -16.99 -2.88 -4.98
N ARG A 134 -17.51 -3.14 -6.19
CA ARG A 134 -18.91 -2.88 -6.53
C ARG A 134 -19.88 -3.79 -5.78
N SER A 135 -19.43 -4.96 -5.33
CA SER A 135 -20.25 -5.90 -4.56
C SER A 135 -20.53 -5.43 -3.12
N ALA A 136 -19.88 -4.34 -2.67
CA ALA A 136 -20.11 -3.79 -1.35
C ALA A 136 -21.59 -3.41 -1.15
N GLU A 137 -22.15 -3.86 -0.03
CA GLU A 137 -23.55 -3.64 0.38
C GLU A 137 -23.66 -2.77 1.64
N LYS A 138 -22.62 -2.78 2.48
CA LYS A 138 -22.63 -2.09 3.79
C LYS A 138 -21.44 -1.16 3.94
N GLU A 139 -20.23 -1.67 3.70
CA GLU A 139 -19.00 -0.95 3.97
C GLU A 139 -17.90 -1.29 2.96
N LEU A 140 -17.13 -0.25 2.63
CA LEU A 140 -15.86 -0.37 1.89
C LEU A 140 -14.78 0.41 2.65
N ILE A 141 -13.72 -0.27 3.05
CA ILE A 141 -12.49 0.37 3.57
C ILE A 141 -11.41 0.22 2.51
N VAL A 142 -10.80 1.32 2.08
CA VAL A 142 -9.69 1.35 1.12
C VAL A 142 -8.45 1.89 1.80
N ILE A 143 -7.36 1.16 1.72
CA ILE A 143 -6.03 1.60 2.18
C ILE A 143 -5.13 1.68 0.96
N SER A 144 -4.62 2.87 0.67
CA SER A 144 -3.72 3.07 -0.46
C SER A 144 -2.77 4.24 -0.20
N PRO A 145 -1.45 4.00 -0.19
CA PRO A 145 -0.46 5.06 0.00
C PRO A 145 -0.52 6.10 -1.10
N TYR A 146 -0.80 5.67 -2.31
CA TYR A 146 -0.97 6.51 -3.49
C TYR A 146 -2.42 6.43 -3.95
N LEU A 147 -3.16 7.48 -3.64
CA LEU A 147 -4.58 7.58 -3.93
C LEU A 147 -4.81 8.72 -4.92
N VAL A 148 -5.09 8.40 -6.18
CA VAL A 148 -5.41 9.39 -7.22
C VAL A 148 -6.67 8.92 -7.97
N PRO A 149 -7.86 8.97 -7.33
CA PRO A 149 -9.08 8.38 -7.87
C PRO A 149 -9.59 9.10 -9.11
N ARG A 150 -9.15 10.34 -9.35
CA ARG A 150 -9.66 11.20 -10.42
C ARG A 150 -11.20 11.28 -10.38
N LYS A 151 -11.80 11.83 -11.41
CA LYS A 151 -13.25 11.95 -11.52
C LYS A 151 -13.95 10.59 -11.51
N THR A 152 -13.39 9.62 -12.24
CA THR A 152 -14.00 8.28 -12.37
C THR A 152 -14.04 7.52 -11.05
N GLY A 153 -12.96 7.59 -10.25
CA GLY A 153 -12.93 6.95 -8.91
C GLY A 153 -13.86 7.64 -7.93
N VAL A 154 -13.90 8.99 -7.95
CA VAL A 154 -14.86 9.76 -7.12
C VAL A 154 -16.31 9.38 -7.47
N GLU A 155 -16.65 9.28 -8.77
CA GLU A 155 -17.95 8.79 -9.22
C GLU A 155 -18.21 7.32 -8.81
N GLY A 156 -17.14 6.51 -8.73
CA GLY A 156 -17.21 5.15 -8.19
C GLY A 156 -17.65 5.15 -6.72
N PHE A 157 -16.98 5.94 -5.89
CA PHE A 157 -17.34 6.09 -4.47
C PHE A 157 -18.75 6.69 -4.29
N LYS A 158 -19.09 7.71 -5.10
CA LYS A 158 -20.45 8.25 -5.10
C LYS A 158 -21.51 7.17 -5.34
N ARG A 159 -21.35 6.30 -6.33
CA ARG A 159 -22.30 5.20 -6.60
C ARG A 159 -22.45 4.22 -5.44
N LEU A 160 -21.40 4.02 -4.63
CA LEU A 160 -21.50 3.24 -3.40
C LEU A 160 -22.29 4.00 -2.33
N ARG A 161 -22.00 5.28 -2.12
CA ARG A 161 -22.72 6.14 -1.18
C ARG A 161 -24.22 6.32 -1.56
N ASP A 162 -24.53 6.38 -2.86
CA ASP A 162 -25.93 6.42 -3.35
C ASP A 162 -26.72 5.12 -3.02
N ARG A 163 -26.01 4.06 -2.60
CA ARG A 163 -26.58 2.79 -2.10
C ARG A 163 -26.43 2.62 -0.58
N ASP A 164 -26.15 3.69 0.14
CA ASP A 164 -25.91 3.71 1.58
C ASP A 164 -24.71 2.86 2.04
N VAL A 165 -23.77 2.55 1.15
CA VAL A 165 -22.52 1.87 1.53
C VAL A 165 -21.58 2.86 2.20
N ASP A 166 -21.14 2.58 3.41
CA ASP A 166 -20.13 3.39 4.10
C ASP A 166 -18.77 3.23 3.43
N VAL A 167 -18.15 4.36 3.06
CA VAL A 167 -16.83 4.35 2.39
C VAL A 167 -15.82 5.08 3.24
N THR A 168 -14.78 4.36 3.63
CA THR A 168 -13.61 4.88 4.36
C THR A 168 -12.36 4.73 3.51
N VAL A 169 -11.56 5.78 3.45
CA VAL A 169 -10.30 5.81 2.70
C VAL A 169 -9.17 6.21 3.65
N VAL A 170 -8.11 5.42 3.68
CA VAL A 170 -6.87 5.69 4.43
C VAL A 170 -5.73 5.87 3.44
N THR A 171 -5.03 7.00 3.50
CA THR A 171 -3.92 7.33 2.60
C THR A 171 -2.83 8.12 3.33
N ASN A 172 -1.74 8.48 2.67
CA ASN A 172 -0.71 9.32 3.27
C ASN A 172 -1.11 10.80 3.32
N SER A 173 -0.83 11.46 4.46
CA SER A 173 -0.81 12.93 4.50
C SER A 173 0.33 13.50 3.64
N LEU A 174 0.32 14.81 3.39
CA LEU A 174 1.42 15.46 2.69
C LEU A 174 2.76 15.29 3.42
N ALA A 175 2.74 15.31 4.74
CA ALA A 175 3.95 15.17 5.56
C ALA A 175 4.49 13.73 5.58
N ALA A 176 3.62 12.72 5.46
CA ALA A 176 3.99 11.31 5.41
C ALA A 176 4.27 10.81 3.98
N ASN A 177 3.97 11.62 2.96
CA ASN A 177 4.10 11.20 1.57
C ASN A 177 5.51 11.48 1.03
N ASN A 178 6.16 10.43 0.53
CA ASN A 178 7.48 10.55 -0.11
C ASN A 178 7.41 11.03 -1.58
N GLN A 179 6.20 11.18 -2.16
CA GLN A 179 5.95 11.55 -3.55
C GLN A 179 5.02 12.77 -3.65
N PHE A 180 5.58 14.00 -3.72
CA PHE A 180 4.80 15.24 -3.84
C PHE A 180 3.90 15.28 -5.09
N THR A 181 4.31 14.62 -6.18
CA THR A 181 3.54 14.52 -7.42
C THR A 181 2.23 13.77 -7.19
N VAL A 182 2.28 12.64 -6.49
CA VAL A 182 1.11 11.82 -6.15
C VAL A 182 0.15 12.61 -5.27
N HIS A 183 0.68 13.29 -4.24
CA HIS A 183 -0.15 14.15 -3.38
C HIS A 183 -0.81 15.29 -4.17
N GLY A 184 -0.09 15.89 -5.13
CA GLY A 184 -0.66 16.88 -6.07
C GLY A 184 -1.82 16.34 -6.91
N GLY A 185 -1.78 15.05 -7.27
CA GLY A 185 -2.87 14.33 -7.94
C GLY A 185 -4.06 14.00 -7.03
N TYR A 186 -3.80 13.67 -5.77
CA TYR A 186 -4.78 13.33 -4.75
C TYR A 186 -5.57 14.54 -4.23
N ALA A 187 -4.85 15.60 -3.87
CA ALA A 187 -5.41 16.76 -3.17
C ALA A 187 -6.70 17.35 -3.78
N PRO A 188 -6.85 17.42 -5.13
CA PRO A 188 -8.08 17.89 -5.75
C PRO A 188 -9.31 17.00 -5.50
N SER A 189 -9.11 15.72 -5.21
CA SER A 189 -10.18 14.74 -5.02
C SER A 189 -10.78 14.76 -3.61
N ARG A 190 -10.10 15.33 -2.61
CA ARG A 190 -10.56 15.37 -1.21
C ARG A 190 -11.94 16.00 -1.05
N LYS A 191 -12.11 17.24 -1.53
CA LYS A 191 -13.41 17.94 -1.41
C LYS A 191 -14.54 17.22 -2.12
N PRO A 192 -14.40 16.77 -3.38
CA PRO A 192 -15.41 15.94 -4.04
C PRO A 192 -15.77 14.70 -3.21
N MET A 193 -14.80 13.90 -2.77
CA MET A 193 -15.06 12.69 -1.97
C MET A 193 -15.81 13.00 -0.66
N LEU A 194 -15.36 14.01 0.10
CA LEU A 194 -16.02 14.44 1.34
C LEU A 194 -17.47 14.90 1.13
N LYS A 195 -17.76 15.58 0.02
CA LYS A 195 -19.11 16.01 -0.35
C LYS A 195 -20.05 14.84 -0.66
N GLU A 196 -19.51 13.75 -1.16
CA GLU A 196 -20.24 12.49 -1.39
C GLU A 196 -20.31 11.62 -0.13
N GLY A 197 -19.84 12.10 1.03
CA GLY A 197 -19.89 11.38 2.29
C GLY A 197 -18.84 10.30 2.49
N VAL A 198 -17.73 10.34 1.72
CA VAL A 198 -16.57 9.47 1.95
C VAL A 198 -15.81 9.95 3.17
N ARG A 199 -15.51 9.07 4.10
CA ARG A 199 -14.64 9.33 5.24
C ARG A 199 -13.18 9.24 4.79
N ILE A 200 -12.38 10.25 5.07
CA ILE A 200 -10.97 10.32 4.65
C ILE A 200 -10.08 10.45 5.88
N TYR A 201 -9.11 9.56 5.97
CA TYR A 201 -8.08 9.56 6.99
C TYR A 201 -6.71 9.60 6.34
N GLU A 202 -5.88 10.55 6.78
CA GLU A 202 -4.51 10.74 6.28
C GLU A 202 -3.49 10.33 7.34
N ALA A 203 -2.63 9.34 7.03
CA ALA A 203 -1.61 8.85 7.95
C ALA A 203 -0.67 9.96 8.42
N ARG A 204 -0.33 9.96 9.70
CA ARG A 204 0.61 10.89 10.31
C ARG A 204 2.04 10.46 10.04
N PRO A 205 3.00 11.39 9.87
CA PRO A 205 4.40 11.04 9.60
C PRO A 205 5.12 10.43 10.82
N ASP A 206 4.59 10.66 12.01
CA ASP A 206 5.10 10.21 13.30
C ASP A 206 4.31 9.03 13.88
N ALA A 207 3.44 8.42 13.07
CA ALA A 207 2.55 7.36 13.52
C ALA A 207 3.07 5.98 13.11
N GLU A 208 3.03 5.05 14.03
CA GLU A 208 3.12 3.63 13.74
C GLU A 208 1.79 3.18 13.15
N VAL A 209 1.67 3.17 11.81
CA VAL A 209 0.42 2.77 11.15
C VAL A 209 0.33 1.26 11.05
N VAL A 210 -0.85 0.75 11.38
CA VAL A 210 -1.37 -0.63 11.30
C VAL A 210 -0.36 -1.71 10.88
N GLY A 211 0.05 -2.52 11.83
CA GLY A 211 0.96 -3.66 11.60
C GLY A 211 2.41 -3.43 12.06
N ALA A 212 2.76 -2.21 12.45
CA ALA A 212 4.12 -1.86 12.88
C ALA A 212 4.32 -1.90 14.41
N GLU A 213 3.56 -2.72 15.14
CA GLU A 213 3.80 -2.94 16.59
C GLU A 213 5.23 -3.45 16.92
N LEU A 214 6.06 -3.56 15.88
CA LEU A 214 7.25 -4.38 15.96
C LEU A 214 8.56 -3.63 16.02
N ILE A 215 8.66 -2.43 15.46
CA ILE A 215 9.95 -1.74 15.38
C ILE A 215 9.74 -0.22 15.40
N ALA A 216 9.43 0.33 16.56
CA ALA A 216 9.59 1.77 16.77
C ALA A 216 11.05 2.08 17.10
N ALA A 217 11.79 2.63 16.15
CA ALA A 217 12.94 3.44 16.49
C ALA A 217 12.46 4.90 16.61
N ASP A 218 12.70 5.53 17.73
CA ASP A 218 12.37 6.93 17.98
C ASP A 218 12.86 7.83 16.83
N GLY A 219 11.96 8.65 16.29
CA GLY A 219 12.30 9.70 15.33
C GLY A 219 12.25 9.35 13.84
N ALA A 220 11.92 8.14 13.43
CA ALA A 220 11.77 7.80 12.01
C ALA A 220 10.44 8.30 11.44
N THR A 221 10.44 8.78 10.19
CA THR A 221 9.22 9.10 9.46
C THR A 221 8.52 7.82 9.02
N ALA A 222 7.30 7.61 9.50
CA ALA A 222 6.46 6.50 9.06
C ALA A 222 5.70 6.89 7.78
N THR A 223 5.76 6.04 6.78
CA THR A 223 5.00 6.17 5.52
C THR A 223 4.14 4.93 5.33
N LEU A 224 2.83 5.13 5.18
CA LEU A 224 1.93 4.05 4.79
C LEU A 224 2.33 3.52 3.41
N HIS A 225 2.50 2.19 3.29
CA HIS A 225 2.75 1.55 2.00
C HIS A 225 1.78 0.40 1.69
N THR A 226 0.94 0.02 2.63
CA THR A 226 -0.12 -1.00 2.48
C THR A 226 -1.08 -0.68 1.35
N LYS A 227 -1.37 -1.66 0.50
CA LYS A 227 -2.41 -1.60 -0.53
C LYS A 227 -3.39 -2.73 -0.28
N ALA A 228 -4.53 -2.36 0.28
CA ALA A 228 -5.58 -3.30 0.66
C ALA A 228 -6.97 -2.64 0.54
N TYR A 229 -8.00 -3.46 0.42
CA TYR A 229 -9.36 -3.03 0.69
C TYR A 229 -10.13 -4.13 1.41
N ILE A 230 -11.17 -3.73 2.14
CA ILE A 230 -12.10 -4.63 2.84
C ILE A 230 -13.51 -4.31 2.36
N VAL A 231 -14.29 -5.36 2.05
CA VAL A 231 -15.69 -5.24 1.66
C VAL A 231 -16.56 -6.01 2.66
N ASP A 232 -17.48 -5.30 3.32
CA ASP A 232 -18.52 -5.83 4.19
C ASP A 232 -18.00 -6.78 5.29
N ASP A 233 -16.79 -6.59 5.78
CA ASP A 233 -16.13 -7.53 6.71
C ASP A 233 -16.09 -8.99 6.24
N ARG A 234 -16.07 -9.21 4.93
CA ARG A 234 -16.15 -10.55 4.34
C ARG A 234 -15.07 -10.81 3.29
N VAL A 235 -14.69 -9.78 2.56
CA VAL A 235 -13.71 -9.89 1.48
C VAL A 235 -12.56 -8.95 1.79
N LEU A 236 -11.35 -9.47 1.65
CA LEU A 236 -10.10 -8.75 1.85
C LEU A 236 -9.27 -8.87 0.57
N PHE A 237 -8.77 -7.75 0.08
CA PHE A 237 -7.73 -7.71 -0.94
C PHE A 237 -6.43 -7.23 -0.31
N ILE A 238 -5.33 -7.89 -0.65
CA ILE A 238 -3.96 -7.46 -0.35
C ILE A 238 -3.12 -7.64 -1.62
N GLY A 239 -2.36 -6.61 -1.99
CA GLY A 239 -1.53 -6.69 -3.20
C GLY A 239 -0.65 -5.47 -3.42
N SER A 240 -0.19 -5.31 -4.66
CA SER A 240 0.65 -4.19 -5.06
C SER A 240 -0.12 -3.00 -5.65
N PHE A 241 -1.43 -3.17 -5.94
CA PHE A 241 -2.26 -2.21 -6.65
C PHE A 241 -2.57 -0.96 -5.83
N ASN A 242 -2.06 0.20 -6.23
CA ASN A 242 -2.48 1.50 -5.71
C ASN A 242 -3.75 1.99 -6.43
N PHE A 243 -4.56 2.79 -5.73
CA PHE A 243 -5.73 3.44 -6.33
C PHE A 243 -5.33 4.68 -7.12
N ASP A 244 -4.48 4.48 -8.14
CA ASP A 244 -3.97 5.52 -9.02
C ASP A 244 -3.96 5.06 -10.49
N PRO A 245 -3.87 6.00 -11.45
CA PRO A 245 -3.83 5.66 -12.87
C PRO A 245 -2.60 4.89 -13.30
N ARG A 246 -1.48 5.02 -12.60
CA ARG A 246 -0.25 4.28 -12.94
C ARG A 246 -0.43 2.79 -12.68
N SER A 247 -0.96 2.42 -11.50
CA SER A 247 -1.32 1.04 -11.18
C SER A 247 -2.45 0.52 -12.08
N ALA A 248 -3.40 1.39 -12.44
CA ALA A 248 -4.50 1.00 -13.31
C ALA A 248 -4.07 0.69 -14.75
N TYR A 249 -3.07 1.40 -15.31
CA TYR A 249 -2.83 1.40 -16.76
C TYR A 249 -1.39 1.15 -17.21
N ILE A 250 -0.41 1.26 -16.33
CA ILE A 250 1.02 1.23 -16.69
C ILE A 250 1.74 0.10 -15.98
N ASN A 251 1.74 0.09 -14.65
CA ASN A 251 2.43 -0.91 -13.87
C ASN A 251 1.74 -2.27 -13.99
N THR A 252 2.52 -3.32 -13.97
CA THR A 252 2.01 -4.67 -13.74
C THR A 252 1.84 -4.87 -12.23
N GLU A 253 0.65 -5.22 -11.82
CA GLU A 253 0.26 -5.37 -10.44
C GLU A 253 -0.21 -6.78 -10.17
N SER A 254 -0.11 -7.22 -8.92
CA SER A 254 -0.62 -8.52 -8.48
C SER A 254 -1.18 -8.42 -7.06
N GLY A 255 -2.05 -9.36 -6.70
CA GLY A 255 -2.63 -9.44 -5.38
C GLY A 255 -3.55 -10.63 -5.21
N VAL A 256 -4.07 -10.78 -4.02
CA VAL A 256 -5.01 -11.85 -3.69
C VAL A 256 -6.28 -11.26 -3.10
N ILE A 257 -7.42 -11.70 -3.62
CA ILE A 257 -8.75 -11.47 -3.03
C ILE A 257 -9.07 -12.68 -2.18
N ILE A 258 -9.26 -12.48 -0.88
CA ILE A 258 -9.53 -13.54 0.10
C ILE A 258 -10.96 -13.37 0.61
N ARG A 259 -11.75 -14.44 0.57
CA ARG A 259 -13.12 -14.46 1.07
C ARG A 259 -13.13 -15.09 2.47
N SER A 260 -12.78 -14.29 3.48
CA SER A 260 -12.71 -14.70 4.87
C SER A 260 -13.27 -13.62 5.78
N PRO A 261 -14.45 -13.84 6.37
CA PRO A 261 -15.00 -12.90 7.37
C PRO A 261 -14.10 -12.73 8.59
N THR A 262 -13.38 -13.77 9.00
CA THR A 262 -12.47 -13.71 10.16
C THR A 262 -11.29 -12.78 9.89
N MET A 263 -10.62 -12.97 8.74
CA MET A 263 -9.48 -12.12 8.38
C MET A 263 -9.93 -10.68 8.08
N ALA A 264 -11.04 -10.51 7.36
CA ALA A 264 -11.56 -9.21 7.01
C ALA A 264 -11.92 -8.39 8.26
N ARG A 265 -12.69 -8.96 9.22
CA ARG A 265 -13.01 -8.30 10.49
C ARG A 265 -11.78 -8.00 11.31
N ARG A 266 -10.87 -8.95 11.44
CA ARG A 266 -9.63 -8.73 12.22
C ARG A 266 -8.85 -7.52 11.71
N LEU A 267 -8.81 -7.33 10.38
CA LEU A 267 -8.15 -6.18 9.79
C LEU A 267 -9.00 -4.91 9.96
N SER A 268 -10.31 -4.97 9.76
CA SER A 268 -11.24 -3.86 9.96
C SER A 268 -11.14 -3.33 11.39
N ASP A 269 -11.25 -4.21 12.39
CA ASP A 269 -11.13 -3.86 13.82
C ASP A 269 -9.78 -3.21 14.13
N ALA A 270 -8.68 -3.73 13.55
CA ALA A 270 -7.35 -3.17 13.75
C ALA A 270 -7.19 -1.77 13.12
N ILE A 271 -7.82 -1.55 11.95
CA ILE A 271 -7.86 -0.23 11.30
C ILE A 271 -8.63 0.74 12.18
N ASP A 272 -9.85 0.40 12.58
CA ASP A 272 -10.71 1.28 13.39
C ASP A 272 -10.04 1.68 14.70
N ALA A 273 -9.40 0.75 15.38
CA ALA A 273 -8.62 1.02 16.59
C ALA A 273 -7.42 1.96 16.36
N SER A 274 -6.95 2.05 15.12
CA SER A 274 -5.76 2.83 14.75
C SER A 274 -6.10 4.23 14.22
N LEU A 275 -7.30 4.43 13.66
CA LEU A 275 -7.64 5.65 12.90
C LEU A 275 -7.41 6.93 13.72
N GLU A 276 -7.99 7.03 14.91
CA GLU A 276 -7.84 8.23 15.73
C GLU A 276 -6.41 8.45 16.23
N LYS A 277 -5.71 7.36 16.52
CA LYS A 277 -4.37 7.42 17.11
C LYS A 277 -3.29 7.81 16.10
N TYR A 278 -3.42 7.34 14.85
CA TYR A 278 -2.34 7.37 13.88
C TYR A 278 -2.65 8.17 12.60
N THR A 279 -3.82 8.79 12.53
CA THR A 279 -4.20 9.54 11.33
C THR A 279 -4.78 10.92 11.66
N TYR A 280 -4.88 11.74 10.62
CA TYR A 280 -5.71 12.94 10.62
C TYR A 280 -7.03 12.62 9.93
N GLN A 281 -8.16 12.87 10.60
CA GLN A 281 -9.45 12.86 9.93
C GLN A 281 -9.61 14.14 9.10
N VAL A 282 -9.81 13.98 7.79
CA VAL A 282 -10.04 15.12 6.89
C VAL A 282 -11.54 15.40 6.80
N PHE A 283 -11.93 16.67 6.98
CA PHE A 283 -13.33 17.07 6.88
C PHE A 283 -13.51 18.48 6.32
N LEU A 284 -14.75 18.82 5.99
CA LEU A 284 -15.14 20.18 5.63
C LEU A 284 -15.80 20.87 6.81
N ASN A 285 -15.33 22.08 7.15
CA ASN A 285 -16.01 22.91 8.12
C ASN A 285 -17.30 23.55 7.51
N ASP A 286 -18.05 24.32 8.29
CA ASP A 286 -19.28 24.98 7.87
C ASP A 286 -19.10 25.91 6.67
N ASP A 287 -17.91 26.48 6.49
CA ASP A 287 -17.57 27.29 5.30
C ASP A 287 -17.19 26.45 4.07
N GLY A 288 -17.22 25.12 4.13
CA GLY A 288 -16.77 24.21 3.08
C GLY A 288 -15.24 24.22 2.86
N LYS A 289 -14.46 24.61 3.88
CA LYS A 289 -13.00 24.60 3.85
C LYS A 289 -12.47 23.31 4.45
N LEU A 290 -11.41 22.75 3.85
CA LEU A 290 -10.73 21.56 4.38
C LEU A 290 -10.13 21.85 5.76
N ARG A 291 -10.27 20.89 6.66
CA ARG A 291 -9.69 20.83 7.98
C ARG A 291 -9.20 19.41 8.27
N TRP A 292 -8.26 19.31 9.18
CA TRP A 292 -7.72 18.04 9.66
C TRP A 292 -7.90 18.00 11.18
N ARG A 293 -8.59 16.96 11.67
CA ARG A 293 -8.73 16.67 13.09
C ARG A 293 -7.66 15.66 13.49
N GLU A 294 -6.89 15.99 14.49
CA GLU A 294 -5.93 15.11 15.16
C GLU A 294 -6.41 14.91 16.59
N VAL A 295 -6.41 13.66 17.07
CA VAL A 295 -6.65 13.37 18.49
C VAL A 295 -5.29 13.21 19.16
N GLN A 296 -4.99 14.04 20.15
CA GLN A 296 -3.76 13.97 20.94
C GLN A 296 -4.12 14.02 22.42
N GLU A 297 -3.71 13.01 23.18
CA GLU A 297 -4.01 12.89 24.62
C GLU A 297 -5.50 13.03 24.98
N GLY A 298 -6.40 12.63 24.06
CA GLY A 298 -7.85 12.72 24.21
C GLY A 298 -8.45 14.07 23.84
N GLU A 299 -7.66 15.02 23.37
CA GLU A 299 -8.11 16.33 22.90
C GLU A 299 -8.08 16.46 21.38
N ASP A 300 -9.05 17.18 20.82
CA ASP A 300 -9.15 17.46 19.40
C ASP A 300 -8.33 18.68 19.00
N ILE A 301 -7.34 18.47 18.14
CA ILE A 301 -6.57 19.54 17.51
C ILE A 301 -7.05 19.72 16.06
N ILE A 302 -7.52 20.92 15.73
CA ILE A 302 -8.03 21.23 14.39
C ILE A 302 -7.02 22.06 13.61
N TRP A 303 -6.46 21.46 12.56
CA TRP A 303 -5.51 22.11 11.67
C TRP A 303 -6.23 22.79 10.50
N LYS A 304 -5.82 24.04 10.21
CA LYS A 304 -6.36 24.82 9.08
C LYS A 304 -5.66 24.55 7.75
N HIS A 305 -4.49 23.96 7.81
CA HIS A 305 -3.63 23.60 6.67
C HIS A 305 -3.08 22.20 6.88
N GLU A 306 -2.47 21.62 5.84
CA GLU A 306 -1.79 20.31 5.90
C GLU A 306 -0.92 20.21 7.16
N PRO A 307 -1.22 19.31 8.11
CA PRO A 307 -0.48 19.20 9.36
C PRO A 307 0.99 18.84 9.15
N LYS A 308 1.85 19.32 10.05
CA LYS A 308 3.30 19.01 10.07
C LYS A 308 4.03 19.28 8.75
N THR A 309 3.55 20.25 7.96
CA THR A 309 4.15 20.64 6.68
C THR A 309 4.65 22.08 6.71
N THR A 310 5.73 22.33 5.99
CA THR A 310 6.24 23.68 5.74
C THR A 310 5.43 24.39 4.66
N TRP A 311 5.50 25.72 4.61
CA TRP A 311 4.91 26.48 3.51
C TRP A 311 5.44 26.03 2.15
N PHE A 312 6.73 25.72 2.06
CA PHE A 312 7.39 25.30 0.83
C PHE A 312 6.87 23.94 0.32
N GLN A 313 6.69 22.97 1.21
CA GLN A 313 6.10 21.67 0.85
C GLN A 313 4.69 21.83 0.29
N ARG A 314 3.84 22.65 0.92
CA ARG A 314 2.50 22.94 0.43
C ARG A 314 2.51 23.66 -0.92
N PHE A 315 3.47 24.59 -1.11
CA PHE A 315 3.65 25.29 -2.39
C PHE A 315 4.03 24.31 -3.50
N ILE A 316 5.04 23.43 -3.28
CA ILE A 316 5.46 22.43 -4.26
C ILE A 316 4.29 21.48 -4.59
N ALA A 317 3.62 20.93 -3.57
CA ALA A 317 2.48 20.03 -3.79
C ALA A 317 1.36 20.73 -4.59
N GLY A 318 1.09 22.00 -4.29
CA GLY A 318 0.16 22.83 -5.04
C GLY A 318 0.59 23.10 -6.49
N PHE A 319 1.87 23.33 -6.72
CA PHE A 319 2.45 23.54 -8.06
C PHE A 319 2.39 22.26 -8.91
N MET A 320 2.71 21.10 -8.31
CA MET A 320 2.65 19.80 -8.99
C MET A 320 1.24 19.50 -9.55
N ARG A 321 0.20 20.07 -8.97
CA ARG A 321 -1.17 19.99 -9.47
C ARG A 321 -1.33 20.49 -10.92
N PHE A 322 -0.50 21.44 -11.36
CA PHE A 322 -0.56 22.05 -12.69
C PHE A 322 0.38 21.39 -13.71
N MET A 323 1.26 20.51 -13.25
CA MET A 323 2.19 19.84 -14.16
C MET A 323 1.46 18.83 -15.07
N PRO A 324 1.84 18.70 -16.36
CA PRO A 324 1.20 17.79 -17.31
C PRO A 324 1.51 16.30 -17.06
N ILE A 325 2.13 15.96 -15.93
CA ILE A 325 2.44 14.58 -15.49
C ILE A 325 1.21 13.77 -15.05
N ARG A 326 0.02 14.36 -15.09
CA ARG A 326 -1.25 13.68 -14.73
C ARG A 326 -1.57 12.44 -15.59
N GLY A 327 -0.91 12.26 -16.73
CA GLY A 327 -1.03 11.07 -17.56
C GLY A 327 -0.21 9.88 -17.07
N GLN A 328 0.79 10.15 -16.21
CA GLN A 328 1.74 9.16 -15.69
C GLN A 328 1.55 8.88 -14.18
N LEU A 329 0.61 9.57 -13.54
CA LEU A 329 0.19 9.38 -12.14
C LEU A 329 -1.10 8.61 -12.07
#